data_f6b4c11e619a25c75c82e5f05ae4f19b
#
_entry.id   f6b4c11e619a25c75c82e5f05ae4f19b
#
_cell.length_a   1.000
_cell.length_b   1.000
_cell.length_c   1.000
_cell.angle_alpha   90.00
_cell.angle_beta   90.00
_cell.angle_gamma   90.00
#
_symmetry.space_group_name_H-M   'P 1'
#
loop_
_entity.id
_entity.type
_entity.pdbx_description
1 polymer ?
#
loop_
_entity_poly.entity_id
_entity_poly.type
_entity_poly.pdbx_seq_one_letter_code
_entity_poly.pdbx_strand_id
1 'polypeptide(L)'
;VRLYDFTEVQSKMAEKKTEKDVQVIKKKPRGGNSPVIGDNGLMLEKGDNAKILQVNMALMKMPEIDLDDVGAVENRLMEYFSLYAQADMKPTVVGMAIALNGHSRQWLWAVARNGAINGRGETVNLRPEVANTIKKAYFMMENQWETYMNSGKINPVSGIFLGKNNYGYQDKTEYVLTPNQQNDSDYDAEDIRQRYLIDSDSDSQND
;
A
#
# COMPACT_ATOMS: atom_id res chain seq x y z
N VAL A 1 -19.39 11.71 -62.95
CA VAL A 1 -18.71 11.78 -61.62
C VAL A 1 -19.74 11.30 -60.61
N ARG A 2 -19.60 10.07 -60.09
CA ARG A 2 -20.46 9.52 -59.04
C ARG A 2 -20.04 10.10 -57.70
N LEU A 3 -20.90 10.88 -57.10
CA LEU A 3 -20.80 11.32 -55.72
C LEU A 3 -21.01 10.09 -54.82
N TYR A 4 -19.96 9.65 -54.11
CA TYR A 4 -20.07 8.62 -53.11
C TYR A 4 -20.84 9.21 -51.90
N ASP A 5 -21.94 8.54 -51.57
CA ASP A 5 -22.81 8.92 -50.47
C ASP A 5 -22.11 8.54 -49.15
N PHE A 6 -21.56 9.56 -48.46
CA PHE A 6 -20.83 9.43 -47.21
C PHE A 6 -21.71 8.91 -46.04
N THR A 7 -23.02 9.02 -46.19
CA THR A 7 -23.97 8.58 -45.15
C THR A 7 -24.10 7.04 -45.10
N GLU A 8 -24.02 6.36 -46.26
CA GLU A 8 -24.09 4.89 -46.32
C GLU A 8 -22.84 4.20 -45.81
N VAL A 9 -21.68 4.84 -45.92
CA VAL A 9 -20.41 4.34 -45.36
C VAL A 9 -20.34 4.50 -43.85
N GLN A 10 -20.90 5.58 -43.29
CA GLN A 10 -20.95 5.78 -41.85
C GLN A 10 -21.96 4.83 -41.18
N SER A 11 -23.11 4.51 -41.79
CA SER A 11 -24.07 3.56 -41.25
C SER A 11 -23.50 2.14 -41.20
N LYS A 12 -22.83 1.70 -42.28
CA LYS A 12 -22.15 0.38 -42.33
C LYS A 12 -20.96 0.26 -41.39
N MET A 13 -20.26 1.38 -41.03
CA MET A 13 -19.22 1.40 -40.01
C MET A 13 -19.81 1.38 -38.60
N ALA A 14 -20.94 2.00 -38.36
CA ALA A 14 -21.66 1.96 -37.09
C ALA A 14 -22.24 0.56 -36.81
N GLU A 15 -22.85 -0.09 -37.79
CA GLU A 15 -23.34 -1.47 -37.65
C GLU A 15 -22.22 -2.49 -37.39
N LYS A 16 -21.06 -2.34 -38.06
CA LYS A 16 -19.89 -3.19 -37.80
C LYS A 16 -19.26 -2.99 -36.44
N LYS A 17 -19.46 -1.81 -35.86
CA LYS A 17 -18.95 -1.51 -34.49
C LYS A 17 -19.83 -2.11 -33.40
N THR A 18 -21.15 -2.15 -33.61
CA THR A 18 -22.11 -2.76 -32.66
C THR A 18 -22.05 -4.28 -32.65
N GLU A 19 -21.73 -4.95 -33.78
CA GLU A 19 -21.54 -6.40 -33.78
C GLU A 19 -20.26 -6.88 -33.12
N LYS A 20 -19.20 -6.07 -33.09
CA LYS A 20 -17.95 -6.42 -32.40
C LYS A 20 -17.98 -6.20 -30.88
N ASP A 21 -18.84 -5.36 -30.38
CA ASP A 21 -18.94 -5.06 -28.94
C ASP A 21 -19.81 -6.06 -28.16
N VAL A 22 -20.53 -6.98 -28.85
CA VAL A 22 -21.46 -7.94 -28.21
C VAL A 22 -20.82 -9.29 -27.87
N GLN A 23 -19.58 -9.54 -28.25
CA GLN A 23 -18.97 -10.85 -28.00
C GLN A 23 -17.58 -10.83 -27.40
N VAL A 24 -17.42 -10.38 -26.21
CA VAL A 24 -16.44 -10.97 -25.30
C VAL A 24 -16.96 -10.89 -23.87
N ILE A 25 -17.99 -11.62 -23.54
CA ILE A 25 -18.18 -12.06 -22.14
C ILE A 25 -17.06 -13.08 -21.90
N LYS A 26 -15.91 -12.59 -21.48
CA LYS A 26 -14.84 -13.44 -20.96
C LYS A 26 -15.44 -14.22 -19.78
N LYS A 27 -15.69 -15.53 -19.96
CA LYS A 27 -16.05 -16.42 -18.85
C LYS A 27 -14.98 -16.24 -17.77
N LYS A 28 -15.39 -15.76 -16.60
CA LYS A 28 -14.49 -15.69 -15.42
C LYS A 28 -13.93 -17.09 -15.18
N PRO A 29 -12.61 -17.26 -15.05
CA PRO A 29 -12.05 -18.56 -14.73
C PRO A 29 -12.64 -19.03 -13.39
N ARG A 30 -13.09 -20.29 -13.34
CA ARG A 30 -13.60 -20.93 -12.14
C ARG A 30 -12.45 -21.02 -11.13
N GLY A 31 -12.56 -20.37 -9.99
CA GLY A 31 -11.64 -20.54 -8.86
C GLY A 31 -11.09 -19.28 -8.21
N GLY A 32 -11.48 -18.09 -8.61
CA GLY A 32 -10.87 -16.85 -8.20
C GLY A 32 -11.60 -16.05 -7.11
N ASN A 33 -12.01 -16.67 -6.00
CA ASN A 33 -12.54 -15.90 -4.85
C ASN A 33 -11.42 -15.46 -3.87
N SER A 34 -10.16 -15.79 -4.16
CA SER A 34 -9.04 -15.29 -3.37
C SER A 34 -8.65 -13.91 -3.88
N PRO A 35 -8.66 -12.87 -3.05
CA PRO A 35 -8.16 -11.54 -3.43
C PRO A 35 -6.67 -11.56 -3.79
N VAL A 36 -5.98 -12.67 -3.53
CA VAL A 36 -4.55 -12.87 -3.83
C VAL A 36 -4.34 -13.60 -5.16
N ILE A 37 -5.29 -14.44 -5.60
CA ILE A 37 -5.14 -15.33 -6.77
C ILE A 37 -6.17 -15.00 -7.88
N GLY A 38 -7.09 -14.09 -7.63
CA GLY A 38 -8.09 -13.69 -8.62
C GLY A 38 -7.51 -12.81 -9.70
N ASP A 39 -7.98 -13.00 -10.93
CA ASP A 39 -7.75 -12.15 -12.10
C ASP A 39 -8.47 -10.77 -11.91
N ASN A 40 -8.25 -10.13 -10.78
CA ASN A 40 -8.92 -8.89 -10.37
C ASN A 40 -8.19 -7.64 -10.89
N GLY A 41 -7.79 -7.64 -12.15
CA GLY A 41 -7.07 -6.49 -12.73
C GLY A 41 -5.63 -6.34 -12.21
N LEU A 42 -5.06 -7.41 -11.66
CA LEU A 42 -3.65 -7.46 -11.24
C LEU A 42 -2.69 -7.63 -12.43
N MET A 43 -3.22 -8.03 -13.59
CA MET A 43 -2.44 -8.10 -14.80
C MET A 43 -2.28 -6.71 -15.39
N LEU A 44 -1.04 -6.34 -15.66
CA LEU A 44 -0.73 -5.11 -16.37
C LEU A 44 -1.32 -5.17 -17.78
N GLU A 45 -2.01 -4.13 -18.20
CA GLU A 45 -2.49 -3.98 -19.57
C GLU A 45 -1.31 -3.73 -20.52
N LYS A 46 -1.56 -3.96 -21.80
CA LYS A 46 -0.54 -3.69 -22.83
C LYS A 46 -0.20 -2.20 -22.83
N GLY A 47 1.04 -1.88 -22.51
CA GLY A 47 1.55 -0.51 -22.45
C GLY A 47 1.80 0.01 -21.03
N ASP A 48 1.25 -0.62 -19.99
CA ASP A 48 1.44 -0.15 -18.60
C ASP A 48 2.90 -0.21 -18.16
N ASN A 49 3.64 -1.25 -18.53
CA ASN A 49 5.07 -1.33 -18.24
C ASN A 49 5.84 -0.18 -18.89
N ALA A 50 5.48 0.22 -20.11
CA ALA A 50 6.11 1.34 -20.79
C ALA A 50 5.85 2.66 -20.06
N LYS A 51 4.60 2.91 -19.62
CA LYS A 51 4.25 4.09 -18.83
C LYS A 51 5.04 4.13 -17.51
N ILE A 52 5.06 3.01 -16.77
CA ILE A 52 5.78 2.90 -15.50
C ILE A 52 7.27 3.23 -15.68
N LEU A 53 7.90 2.65 -16.70
CA LEU A 53 9.30 2.91 -16.99
C LEU A 53 9.54 4.37 -17.44
N GLN A 54 8.66 4.95 -18.24
CA GLN A 54 8.76 6.36 -18.66
C GLN A 54 8.71 7.31 -17.47
N VAL A 55 7.77 7.10 -16.54
CA VAL A 55 7.66 7.90 -15.31
C VAL A 55 8.91 7.73 -14.45
N ASN A 56 9.38 6.51 -14.24
CA ASN A 56 10.59 6.27 -13.46
C ASN A 56 11.84 6.89 -14.10
N MET A 57 11.98 6.82 -15.43
CA MET A 57 13.10 7.49 -16.13
C MET A 57 12.98 9.01 -16.04
N ALA A 58 11.78 9.58 -16.07
CA ALA A 58 11.58 11.01 -15.87
C ALA A 58 12.01 11.45 -14.47
N LEU A 59 11.61 10.69 -13.44
CA LEU A 59 12.04 10.92 -12.05
C LEU A 59 13.57 10.88 -11.90
N MET A 60 14.22 9.89 -12.50
CA MET A 60 15.70 9.77 -12.45
C MET A 60 16.44 10.90 -13.15
N LYS A 61 15.79 11.57 -14.11
CA LYS A 61 16.38 12.70 -14.85
C LYS A 61 16.13 14.06 -14.21
N MET A 62 15.32 14.12 -13.16
CA MET A 62 15.07 15.36 -12.45
C MET A 62 16.39 15.86 -11.84
N PRO A 63 16.78 17.13 -12.10
CA PRO A 63 17.99 17.71 -11.51
C PRO A 63 17.82 17.85 -9.99
N GLU A 64 18.91 17.87 -9.25
CA GLU A 64 18.87 18.18 -7.83
C GLU A 64 18.36 19.62 -7.61
N ILE A 65 17.64 19.80 -6.49
CA ILE A 65 17.12 21.10 -6.04
C ILE A 65 17.73 21.49 -4.71
N ASP A 66 17.72 22.77 -4.42
CA ASP A 66 18.04 23.27 -3.09
C ASP A 66 16.86 22.96 -2.14
N LEU A 67 17.10 22.08 -1.16
CA LEU A 67 16.10 21.73 -0.15
C LEU A 67 15.92 22.80 0.93
N ASP A 68 16.75 23.84 0.98
CA ASP A 68 16.54 25.00 1.84
C ASP A 68 15.65 26.07 1.19
N ASP A 69 15.38 25.96 -0.12
CA ASP A 69 14.45 26.83 -0.85
C ASP A 69 13.04 26.22 -0.91
N VAL A 70 12.11 26.82 -0.19
CA VAL A 70 10.69 26.41 -0.17
C VAL A 70 10.08 26.42 -1.55
N GLY A 71 10.36 27.44 -2.36
CA GLY A 71 9.83 27.56 -3.72
C GLY A 71 10.34 26.46 -4.65
N ALA A 72 11.62 26.11 -4.55
CA ALA A 72 12.20 25.01 -5.31
C ALA A 72 11.52 23.66 -4.93
N VAL A 73 11.28 23.43 -3.63
CA VAL A 73 10.60 22.22 -3.15
C VAL A 73 9.14 22.17 -3.58
N GLU A 74 8.40 23.28 -3.49
CA GLU A 74 7.00 23.37 -3.96
C GLU A 74 6.91 23.08 -5.46
N ASN A 75 7.73 23.71 -6.27
CA ASN A 75 7.76 23.49 -7.71
C ASN A 75 8.09 22.03 -8.06
N ARG A 76 9.05 21.42 -7.36
CA ARG A 76 9.42 20.01 -7.55
C ARG A 76 8.27 19.07 -7.19
N LEU A 77 7.55 19.32 -6.10
CA LEU A 77 6.39 18.51 -5.73
C LEU A 77 5.26 18.65 -6.75
N MET A 78 5.02 19.86 -7.25
CA MET A 78 4.03 20.08 -8.32
C MET A 78 4.42 19.36 -9.62
N GLU A 79 5.69 19.39 -10.01
CA GLU A 79 6.23 18.66 -11.16
C GLU A 79 6.04 17.15 -10.97
N TYR A 80 6.37 16.63 -9.80
CA TYR A 80 6.18 15.23 -9.43
C TYR A 80 4.73 14.77 -9.58
N PHE A 81 3.77 15.48 -8.97
CA PHE A 81 2.36 15.12 -9.05
C PHE A 81 1.80 15.28 -10.47
N SER A 82 2.24 16.30 -11.20
CA SER A 82 1.85 16.52 -12.59
C SER A 82 2.32 15.38 -13.50
N LEU A 83 3.53 14.88 -13.29
CA LEU A 83 4.07 13.74 -14.03
C LEU A 83 3.20 12.48 -13.86
N TYR A 84 2.80 12.17 -12.63
CA TYR A 84 1.93 11.02 -12.37
C TYR A 84 0.50 11.23 -12.89
N ALA A 85 -0.04 12.45 -12.78
CA ALA A 85 -1.36 12.78 -13.30
C ALA A 85 -1.42 12.68 -14.83
N GLN A 86 -0.39 13.16 -15.55
CA GLN A 86 -0.30 13.07 -17.00
C GLN A 86 -0.19 11.61 -17.49
N ALA A 87 0.49 10.78 -16.72
CA ALA A 87 0.62 9.36 -17.00
C ALA A 87 -0.61 8.53 -16.60
N ASP A 88 -1.62 9.14 -15.96
CA ASP A 88 -2.75 8.44 -15.33
C ASP A 88 -2.29 7.31 -14.41
N MET A 89 -1.32 7.61 -13.55
CA MET A 89 -0.71 6.66 -12.61
C MET A 89 -0.90 7.12 -11.17
N LYS A 90 -0.93 6.17 -10.26
CA LYS A 90 -0.96 6.45 -8.82
C LYS A 90 0.43 6.88 -8.35
N PRO A 91 0.59 8.05 -7.71
CA PRO A 91 1.86 8.49 -7.16
C PRO A 91 2.32 7.56 -6.03
N THR A 92 3.63 7.44 -5.86
CA THR A 92 4.23 6.53 -4.87
C THR A 92 5.13 7.28 -3.89
N VAL A 93 5.18 6.83 -2.62
CA VAL A 93 6.05 7.45 -1.61
C VAL A 93 7.52 7.40 -2.03
N VAL A 94 7.95 6.29 -2.64
CA VAL A 94 9.32 6.16 -3.14
C VAL A 94 9.57 7.11 -4.32
N GLY A 95 8.59 7.28 -5.22
CA GLY A 95 8.71 8.24 -6.33
C GLY A 95 8.88 9.67 -5.83
N MET A 96 8.15 10.08 -4.79
CA MET A 96 8.31 11.38 -4.15
C MET A 96 9.69 11.55 -3.51
N ALA A 97 10.23 10.50 -2.89
CA ALA A 97 11.59 10.51 -2.34
C ALA A 97 12.65 10.68 -3.44
N ILE A 98 12.48 10.04 -4.58
CA ILE A 98 13.36 10.21 -5.74
C ILE A 98 13.29 11.65 -6.27
N ALA A 99 12.08 12.20 -6.41
CA ALA A 99 11.87 13.57 -6.87
C ALA A 99 12.53 14.62 -5.95
N LEU A 100 12.64 14.31 -4.66
CA LEU A 100 13.32 15.13 -3.65
C LEU A 100 14.78 14.68 -3.48
N ASN A 101 15.58 14.76 -4.53
CA ASN A 101 17.02 14.48 -4.56
C ASN A 101 17.40 13.03 -4.23
N GLY A 102 16.53 12.06 -4.48
CA GLY A 102 16.84 10.65 -4.27
C GLY A 102 16.93 10.22 -2.80
N HIS A 103 16.25 10.91 -1.92
CA HIS A 103 16.18 10.51 -0.50
C HIS A 103 15.46 9.19 -0.31
N SER A 104 15.63 8.58 0.86
CA SER A 104 14.96 7.33 1.22
C SER A 104 13.51 7.55 1.68
N ARG A 105 12.70 6.47 1.62
CA ARG A 105 11.35 6.47 2.21
C ARG A 105 11.39 6.80 3.71
N GLN A 106 12.39 6.32 4.43
CA GLN A 106 12.59 6.59 5.86
C GLN A 106 12.82 8.07 6.14
N TRP A 107 13.56 8.74 5.25
CA TRP A 107 13.76 10.18 5.33
C TRP A 107 12.41 10.93 5.21
N LEU A 108 11.59 10.60 4.20
CA LEU A 108 10.26 11.19 4.06
C LEU A 108 9.37 10.93 5.28
N TRP A 109 9.41 9.73 5.82
CA TRP A 109 8.69 9.39 7.04
C TRP A 109 9.14 10.26 8.22
N ALA A 110 10.45 10.44 8.39
CA ALA A 110 11.01 11.27 9.46
C ALA A 110 10.55 12.73 9.31
N VAL A 111 10.56 13.29 8.11
CA VAL A 111 10.05 14.64 7.84
C VAL A 111 8.55 14.74 8.14
N ALA A 112 7.75 13.81 7.64
CA ALA A 112 6.29 13.87 7.74
C ALA A 112 5.76 13.65 9.17
N ARG A 113 6.43 12.82 9.95
CA ARG A 113 5.98 12.38 11.28
C ARG A 113 6.86 12.89 12.42
N ASN A 114 7.83 13.76 12.14
CA ASN A 114 8.84 14.21 13.12
C ASN A 114 9.54 13.00 13.81
N GLY A 115 9.72 11.92 13.06
CA GLY A 115 10.35 10.69 13.55
C GLY A 115 11.85 10.67 13.37
N ALA A 116 12.52 9.65 13.94
CA ALA A 116 13.93 9.41 13.76
C ALA A 116 14.17 8.57 12.47
N ILE A 117 15.22 8.87 11.75
CA ILE A 117 15.68 8.07 10.62
C ILE A 117 16.24 6.75 11.20
N ASN A 118 15.75 5.61 10.67
CA ASN A 118 16.22 4.27 11.03
C ASN A 118 16.19 3.93 12.55
N GLY A 119 15.37 4.62 13.34
CA GLY A 119 15.27 4.38 14.78
C GLY A 119 16.53 4.76 15.59
N ARG A 120 17.52 5.42 14.99
CA ARG A 120 18.80 5.80 15.64
C ARG A 120 18.80 7.20 16.26
N GLY A 121 17.66 7.87 16.27
CA GLY A 121 17.56 9.24 16.82
C GLY A 121 18.08 10.33 15.86
N GLU A 122 18.53 9.98 14.65
CA GLU A 122 18.91 10.96 13.64
C GLU A 122 17.65 11.68 13.14
N THR A 123 17.61 13.00 13.28
CA THR A 123 16.52 13.85 12.82
C THR A 123 16.90 14.50 11.49
N VAL A 124 15.89 14.75 10.66
CA VAL A 124 16.11 15.51 9.43
C VAL A 124 16.22 16.99 9.78
N ASN A 125 17.35 17.59 9.43
CA ASN A 125 17.57 19.02 9.65
C ASN A 125 17.12 19.79 8.39
N LEU A 126 15.85 20.21 8.39
CA LEU A 126 15.28 21.07 7.35
C LEU A 126 14.69 22.32 8.00
N ARG A 127 14.62 23.40 7.22
CA ARG A 127 13.88 24.59 7.64
C ARG A 127 12.41 24.21 7.89
N PRO A 128 11.76 24.78 8.92
CA PRO A 128 10.38 24.42 9.26
C PRO A 128 9.38 24.58 8.12
N GLU A 129 9.55 25.59 7.28
CA GLU A 129 8.69 25.87 6.13
C GLU A 129 8.81 24.76 5.09
N VAL A 130 10.03 24.32 4.79
CA VAL A 130 10.30 23.20 3.85
C VAL A 130 9.73 21.91 4.40
N ALA A 131 10.01 21.59 5.65
CA ALA A 131 9.48 20.40 6.32
C ALA A 131 7.93 20.38 6.27
N ASN A 132 7.27 21.52 6.52
CA ASN A 132 5.83 21.65 6.44
C ASN A 132 5.29 21.44 5.02
N THR A 133 5.98 21.94 4.00
CA THR A 133 5.61 21.73 2.59
C THR A 133 5.68 20.26 2.22
N ILE A 134 6.77 19.57 2.55
CA ILE A 134 6.93 18.14 2.31
C ILE A 134 5.87 17.34 3.11
N LYS A 135 5.62 17.71 4.36
CA LYS A 135 4.59 17.08 5.20
C LYS A 135 3.19 17.19 4.59
N LYS A 136 2.80 18.36 4.06
CA LYS A 136 1.52 18.55 3.37
C LYS A 136 1.41 17.66 2.14
N ALA A 137 2.47 17.56 1.33
CA ALA A 137 2.51 16.69 0.16
C ALA A 137 2.39 15.21 0.55
N TYR A 138 3.03 14.80 1.64
CA TYR A 138 2.93 13.43 2.16
C TYR A 138 1.51 13.10 2.62
N PHE A 139 0.85 13.99 3.35
CA PHE A 139 -0.54 13.81 3.76
C PHE A 139 -1.52 13.83 2.57
N MET A 140 -1.23 14.58 1.52
CA MET A 140 -2.01 14.51 0.29
C MET A 140 -1.95 13.11 -0.34
N MET A 141 -0.79 12.46 -0.32
CA MET A 141 -0.65 11.07 -0.78
C MET A 141 -1.39 10.08 0.13
N GLU A 142 -1.35 10.27 1.44
CA GLU A 142 -2.10 9.47 2.42
C GLU A 142 -3.61 9.59 2.15
N ASN A 143 -4.13 10.81 1.99
CA ASN A 143 -5.54 11.05 1.64
C ASN A 143 -5.93 10.40 0.30
N GLN A 144 -5.06 10.44 -0.70
CA GLN A 144 -5.30 9.79 -1.98
C GLN A 144 -5.33 8.27 -1.83
N TRP A 145 -4.44 7.69 -1.01
CA TRP A 145 -4.45 6.27 -0.68
C TRP A 145 -5.76 5.87 0.00
N GLU A 146 -6.25 6.62 1.00
CA GLU A 146 -7.56 6.38 1.63
C GLU A 146 -8.70 6.45 0.62
N THR A 147 -8.68 7.42 -0.29
CA THR A 147 -9.67 7.55 -1.36
C THR A 147 -9.70 6.31 -2.25
N TYR A 148 -8.54 5.76 -2.61
CA TYR A 148 -8.45 4.53 -3.39
C TYR A 148 -8.93 3.31 -2.61
N MET A 149 -8.64 3.22 -1.31
CA MET A 149 -9.15 2.15 -0.44
C MET A 149 -10.67 2.19 -0.36
N ASN A 150 -11.24 3.36 -0.08
CA ASN A 150 -12.68 3.56 0.06
C ASN A 150 -13.44 3.31 -1.25
N SER A 151 -12.84 3.62 -2.39
CA SER A 151 -13.44 3.41 -3.73
C SER A 151 -13.16 2.02 -4.32
N GLY A 152 -12.46 1.13 -3.61
CA GLY A 152 -12.11 -0.19 -4.11
C GLY A 152 -11.13 -0.21 -5.29
N LYS A 153 -10.44 0.91 -5.55
CA LYS A 153 -9.49 1.05 -6.67
C LYS A 153 -8.08 0.53 -6.38
N ILE A 154 -7.88 -0.06 -5.22
CA ILE A 154 -6.63 -0.73 -4.84
C ILE A 154 -6.97 -2.12 -4.29
N ASN A 155 -6.08 -3.07 -4.52
CA ASN A 155 -6.20 -4.39 -3.89
C ASN A 155 -6.15 -4.23 -2.37
N PRO A 156 -7.15 -4.72 -1.60
CA PRO A 156 -7.21 -4.50 -0.15
C PRO A 156 -5.97 -4.99 0.60
N VAL A 157 -5.42 -6.14 0.24
CA VAL A 157 -4.22 -6.69 0.88
C VAL A 157 -3.01 -5.78 0.65
N SER A 158 -2.78 -5.38 -0.60
CA SER A 158 -1.69 -4.44 -0.95
C SER A 158 -1.92 -3.08 -0.30
N GLY A 159 -3.17 -2.61 -0.26
CA GLY A 159 -3.52 -1.34 0.37
C GLY A 159 -3.24 -1.33 1.86
N ILE A 160 -3.65 -2.37 2.61
CA ILE A 160 -3.37 -2.52 4.04
C ILE A 160 -1.85 -2.57 4.29
N PHE A 161 -1.12 -3.37 3.48
CA PHE A 161 0.33 -3.45 3.58
C PHE A 161 1.01 -2.08 3.38
N LEU A 162 0.60 -1.34 2.35
CA LEU A 162 1.14 0.00 2.08
C LEU A 162 0.74 0.99 3.18
N GLY A 163 -0.49 0.93 3.70
CA GLY A 163 -0.95 1.75 4.80
C GLY A 163 -0.09 1.59 6.05
N LYS A 164 0.19 0.35 6.44
CA LYS A 164 1.06 0.04 7.58
C LYS A 164 2.50 0.51 7.37
N ASN A 165 3.05 0.28 6.19
CA ASN A 165 4.46 0.58 5.91
C ASN A 165 4.75 2.04 5.57
N ASN A 166 3.82 2.73 4.93
CA ASN A 166 4.03 4.11 4.50
C ASN A 166 3.39 5.13 5.45
N TYR A 167 2.24 4.82 6.04
CA TYR A 167 1.44 5.79 6.79
C TYR A 167 1.30 5.46 8.28
N GLY A 168 1.84 4.31 8.73
CA GLY A 168 1.91 3.95 10.14
C GLY A 168 0.60 3.44 10.73
N TYR A 169 -0.31 2.95 9.89
CA TYR A 169 -1.52 2.28 10.34
C TYR A 169 -1.15 0.99 11.08
N GLN A 170 -1.81 0.71 12.18
CA GLN A 170 -1.56 -0.46 13.02
C GLN A 170 -2.88 -1.14 13.36
N ASP A 171 -2.85 -2.47 13.43
CA ASP A 171 -3.97 -3.21 14.03
C ASP A 171 -3.92 -3.01 15.54
N LYS A 172 -5.02 -2.55 16.12
CA LYS A 172 -5.16 -2.54 17.58
C LYS A 172 -5.49 -3.96 18.02
N THR A 173 -4.55 -4.65 18.62
CA THR A 173 -4.81 -5.90 19.32
C THR A 173 -5.01 -5.55 20.80
N GLU A 174 -6.25 -5.54 21.27
CA GLU A 174 -6.54 -5.50 22.69
C GLU A 174 -6.32 -6.91 23.28
N TYR A 175 -5.24 -7.06 24.02
CA TYR A 175 -5.08 -8.20 24.91
C TYR A 175 -5.91 -7.92 26.16
N VAL A 176 -7.12 -8.46 26.23
CA VAL A 176 -7.84 -8.56 27.50
C VAL A 176 -7.11 -9.64 28.29
N LEU A 177 -6.19 -9.24 29.14
CA LEU A 177 -5.68 -10.09 30.20
C LEU A 177 -6.84 -10.29 31.18
N THR A 178 -7.68 -11.29 30.91
CA THR A 178 -8.51 -11.86 31.98
C THR A 178 -7.53 -12.41 32.99
N PRO A 179 -7.50 -11.86 34.24
CA PRO A 179 -6.77 -12.53 35.30
C PRO A 179 -7.29 -13.94 35.29
N ASN A 180 -6.40 -14.91 35.09
CA ASN A 180 -6.76 -16.27 35.34
C ASN A 180 -7.25 -16.26 36.77
N GLN A 181 -8.56 -16.33 36.98
CA GLN A 181 -9.10 -16.75 38.26
C GLN A 181 -8.61 -18.18 38.37
N GLN A 182 -7.38 -18.33 38.87
CA GLN A 182 -7.08 -19.50 39.61
C GLN A 182 -8.25 -19.58 40.61
N ASN A 183 -9.20 -20.45 40.32
CA ASN A 183 -9.96 -21.00 41.40
C ASN A 183 -8.88 -21.46 42.38
N ASP A 184 -8.70 -20.70 43.43
CA ASP A 184 -8.21 -21.18 44.69
C ASP A 184 -9.30 -22.17 45.17
N SER A 185 -9.53 -23.23 44.37
CA SER A 185 -9.99 -24.49 44.91
C SER A 185 -8.83 -24.94 45.75
N ASP A 186 -8.99 -24.81 47.05
CA ASP A 186 -8.18 -25.41 48.09
C ASP A 186 -7.68 -26.79 47.65
N TYR A 187 -6.60 -26.83 46.89
CA TYR A 187 -5.76 -27.99 46.84
C TYR A 187 -4.99 -27.96 48.15
N ASP A 188 -5.57 -28.62 49.17
CA ASP A 188 -4.90 -28.87 50.41
C ASP A 188 -3.53 -29.52 50.06
N ALA A 189 -2.49 -29.00 50.66
CA ALA A 189 -1.14 -29.52 50.45
C ALA A 189 -1.04 -31.02 50.72
N GLU A 190 -2.01 -31.56 51.50
CA GLU A 190 -2.17 -32.97 51.83
C GLU A 190 -2.71 -33.77 50.63
N ASP A 191 -3.64 -33.25 49.82
CA ASP A 191 -4.14 -33.90 48.60
C ASP A 191 -3.06 -33.99 47.50
N ILE A 192 -2.19 -33.01 47.38
CA ILE A 192 -1.06 -33.06 46.48
C ILE A 192 -0.06 -34.13 46.93
N ARG A 193 0.26 -34.19 48.22
CA ARG A 193 1.15 -35.22 48.77
C ARG A 193 0.62 -36.64 48.57
N GLN A 194 -0.66 -36.89 48.79
CA GLN A 194 -1.24 -38.20 48.55
C GLN A 194 -1.14 -38.67 47.10
N ARG A 195 -1.33 -37.79 46.14
CA ARG A 195 -1.17 -38.14 44.71
C ARG A 195 0.25 -38.55 44.36
N TYR A 196 1.28 -37.85 44.88
CA TYR A 196 2.66 -38.22 44.67
C TYR A 196 3.14 -39.44 45.44
N LEU A 197 2.50 -39.80 46.56
CA LEU A 197 2.82 -41.01 47.32
C LEU A 197 2.25 -42.28 46.67
N ILE A 198 1.12 -42.19 45.96
CA ILE A 198 0.52 -43.32 45.25
C ILE A 198 1.38 -43.72 44.04
N ASP A 199 2.05 -42.80 43.38
CA ASP A 199 2.92 -43.11 42.22
C ASP A 199 4.25 -43.72 42.64
N SER A 200 4.72 -43.54 43.89
CA SER A 200 6.00 -44.12 44.35
C SER A 200 5.91 -45.59 44.78
N ASP A 201 4.69 -46.09 45.08
CA ASP A 201 4.48 -47.49 45.50
C ASP A 201 4.21 -48.48 44.34
N SER A 202 4.03 -47.95 43.11
CA SER A 202 3.79 -48.77 41.90
C SER A 202 5.07 -49.30 41.25
N ASP A 203 6.24 -48.73 41.57
CA ASP A 203 7.54 -49.15 40.97
C ASP A 203 8.30 -50.19 41.80
N SER A 204 7.78 -50.69 42.94
CA SER A 204 8.48 -51.64 43.81
C SER A 204 8.00 -53.09 43.72
N GLN A 205 7.19 -53.45 42.74
CA GLN A 205 6.71 -54.85 42.58
C GLN A 205 7.00 -55.44 41.19
N ASN A 206 8.20 -55.29 40.67
CA ASN A 206 8.69 -56.12 39.57
C ASN A 206 10.21 -56.30 39.72
N ASP A 207 10.60 -57.21 40.63
CA ASP A 207 11.85 -57.99 40.60
C ASP A 207 11.52 -59.48 40.76
#